data_b62d6775d6c73e17a508de9f72821725
#
_entry.id   b62d6775d6c73e17a508de9f72821725
#
_cell.length_a   1.000
_cell.length_b   1.000
_cell.length_c   1.000
_cell.angle_alpha   90.00
_cell.angle_beta   90.00
_cell.angle_gamma   90.00
#
_symmetry.space_group_name_H-M   'P 1'
#
loop_
_entity.id
_entity.type
_entity.pdbx_description
1 polymer ?
#
loop_
_entity_poly.entity_id
_entity_poly.type
_entity_poly.pdbx_seq_one_letter_code
_entity_poly.pdbx_strand_id
1 'polypeptide(L)'
;MIFGERSGSRASMAAVAVLLALPAPVLAADDTQEDDGFSIEGSVRGRFERIDDEFRPGKLPDETIWSTRALVKAEYATGPVRFVGELLDARAYGVDPGSTVNTSTVNVLEPIQAYAQFDLDEVADGWKTSLQAGRFTMKYGSGRLVSRIGFSNVPTSFTGARVDLSSEGGDQISLFWTMPQERRPGDAASIRDNDFKFDREGADLQLFGANYQSKLDALGASLELYGYGLLEDDRPDNATRNRQLFTPGLRLLRKPKDGMFDFDFEAAYQLGTIRSGKTANAAEQDVSAWMMHAEIGRSLGGPAGLRIAALFDAASGESAGGDYTRFDPLFGARSSTFGPTANYGPLSFSNIISPGLRIAAKPSKRLDGSLSVRLAWLQSETDSFAKTSVTDPLGSAGRFAGTQYEASLGYWIVPKSIRFGLGAAYLSKGRFLEQAANAPDTGDTRYILSDVTFSF
;
A
#
# COMPACT_ATOMS: atom_id res chain seq x y z
N MET A 1 47.98 32.40 -3.29
CA MET A 1 48.35 31.11 -3.86
C MET A 1 48.29 30.07 -2.75
N ILE A 2 47.16 29.45 -2.55
CA ILE A 2 47.03 28.20 -1.77
C ILE A 2 45.82 27.47 -2.38
N PHE A 3 46.09 26.40 -3.08
CA PHE A 3 45.08 25.51 -3.67
C PHE A 3 44.53 24.63 -2.55
N GLY A 4 43.22 24.70 -2.33
CA GLY A 4 42.47 23.77 -1.51
C GLY A 4 42.02 22.56 -2.34
N GLU A 5 42.54 21.39 -2.02
CA GLU A 5 42.17 20.11 -2.60
C GLU A 5 40.71 19.78 -2.29
N ARG A 6 39.91 19.59 -3.33
CA ARG A 6 38.60 18.96 -3.23
C ARG A 6 38.84 17.45 -3.13
N SER A 7 38.65 16.90 -1.94
CA SER A 7 38.51 15.47 -1.71
C SER A 7 37.25 14.96 -2.43
N GLY A 8 37.42 14.39 -3.60
CA GLY A 8 36.38 13.65 -4.31
C GLY A 8 36.16 12.31 -3.60
N SER A 9 35.04 12.16 -2.91
CA SER A 9 34.58 10.86 -2.45
C SER A 9 34.29 9.97 -3.66
N ARG A 10 35.19 9.05 -3.95
CA ARG A 10 34.93 7.96 -4.90
C ARG A 10 33.85 7.06 -4.27
N ALA A 11 32.62 7.23 -4.71
CA ALA A 11 31.58 6.24 -4.48
C ALA A 11 32.05 4.93 -5.09
N SER A 12 32.46 4.00 -4.24
CA SER A 12 32.71 2.62 -4.65
C SER A 12 31.38 2.05 -5.13
N MET A 13 31.19 1.99 -6.46
CA MET A 13 30.24 1.09 -7.07
C MET A 13 30.69 -0.34 -6.73
N ALA A 14 30.29 -0.84 -5.58
CA ALA A 14 30.26 -2.25 -5.33
C ALA A 14 29.20 -2.83 -6.28
N ALA A 15 29.65 -3.30 -7.43
CA ALA A 15 28.85 -4.11 -8.31
C ALA A 15 28.38 -5.31 -7.47
N VAL A 16 27.09 -5.33 -7.13
CA VAL A 16 26.43 -6.55 -6.68
C VAL A 16 26.40 -7.45 -7.92
N ALA A 17 27.45 -8.24 -8.08
CA ALA A 17 27.45 -9.39 -8.93
C ALA A 17 26.47 -10.40 -8.27
N VAL A 18 25.17 -10.21 -8.49
CA VAL A 18 24.21 -11.29 -8.35
C VAL A 18 24.65 -12.33 -9.34
N LEU A 19 25.16 -13.44 -8.83
CA LEU A 19 25.36 -14.64 -9.64
C LEU A 19 24.04 -14.93 -10.34
N LEU A 20 23.96 -14.57 -11.61
CA LEU A 20 23.01 -15.12 -12.56
C LEU A 20 23.43 -16.57 -12.84
N ALA A 21 23.30 -17.44 -11.85
CA ALA A 21 23.08 -18.85 -12.13
C ALA A 21 21.69 -18.89 -12.79
N LEU A 22 21.68 -18.95 -14.12
CA LEU A 22 20.47 -19.22 -14.88
C LEU A 22 19.92 -20.55 -14.35
N PRO A 23 18.78 -20.60 -13.67
CA PRO A 23 18.13 -21.86 -13.38
C PRO A 23 17.66 -22.42 -14.72
N ALA A 24 17.84 -23.72 -14.90
CA ALA A 24 17.18 -24.47 -15.96
C ALA A 24 15.67 -24.12 -15.95
N PRO A 25 14.98 -24.11 -17.10
CA PRO A 25 13.58 -23.82 -17.15
C PRO A 25 12.84 -24.84 -16.27
N VAL A 26 12.32 -24.38 -15.14
CA VAL A 26 11.34 -25.13 -14.38
C VAL A 26 10.11 -25.21 -15.27
N LEU A 27 9.81 -26.40 -15.74
CA LEU A 27 8.57 -26.71 -16.46
C LEU A 27 7.41 -26.19 -15.62
N ALA A 28 6.55 -25.39 -16.22
CA ALA A 28 5.32 -24.93 -15.59
C ALA A 28 4.54 -26.16 -15.16
N ALA A 29 4.39 -26.36 -13.85
CA ALA A 29 3.47 -27.33 -13.32
C ALA A 29 2.05 -26.89 -13.68
N ASP A 30 1.28 -27.82 -14.19
CA ASP A 30 -0.12 -27.69 -14.55
C ASP A 30 -0.95 -27.54 -13.26
N ASP A 31 -1.93 -26.63 -13.27
CA ASP A 31 -2.75 -26.22 -12.13
C ASP A 31 -3.76 -27.33 -11.76
N THR A 32 -3.31 -28.45 -11.20
CA THR A 32 -4.20 -29.42 -10.52
C THR A 32 -3.38 -30.43 -9.71
N GLN A 33 -3.22 -30.20 -8.46
CA GLN A 33 -3.10 -31.02 -7.26
C GLN A 33 -2.22 -30.37 -6.22
N GLU A 34 -2.60 -30.47 -4.95
CA GLU A 34 -1.74 -30.17 -3.80
C GLU A 34 -0.57 -31.17 -3.84
N ASP A 35 0.49 -30.85 -4.59
CA ASP A 35 1.68 -31.68 -4.63
C ASP A 35 2.48 -31.46 -3.34
N ASP A 36 2.64 -32.51 -2.56
CA ASP A 36 3.68 -32.59 -1.54
C ASP A 36 5.01 -32.23 -2.20
N GLY A 37 5.76 -31.29 -1.61
CA GLY A 37 7.05 -30.93 -2.15
C GLY A 37 7.57 -29.56 -1.76
N PHE A 38 8.69 -29.25 -2.37
CA PHE A 38 9.41 -27.99 -2.13
C PHE A 38 9.35 -27.12 -3.39
N SER A 39 9.02 -25.83 -3.19
CA SER A 39 9.03 -24.85 -4.27
C SER A 39 9.80 -23.59 -3.86
N ILE A 40 10.43 -22.95 -4.82
CA ILE A 40 11.06 -21.63 -4.67
C ILE A 40 10.53 -20.73 -5.77
N GLU A 41 10.12 -19.53 -5.39
CA GLU A 41 9.80 -18.45 -6.30
C GLU A 41 10.50 -17.15 -5.85
N GLY A 42 10.75 -16.25 -6.77
CA GLY A 42 11.36 -15.01 -6.40
C GLY A 42 11.19 -13.91 -7.42
N SER A 43 11.58 -12.71 -7.03
CA SER A 43 11.61 -11.57 -7.93
C SER A 43 12.70 -10.58 -7.58
N VAL A 44 13.28 -9.94 -8.60
CA VAL A 44 14.19 -8.83 -8.46
C VAL A 44 13.62 -7.65 -9.23
N ARG A 45 13.49 -6.49 -8.58
CA ARG A 45 13.01 -5.25 -9.20
C ARG A 45 14.07 -4.16 -9.07
N GLY A 46 14.41 -3.51 -10.17
CA GLY A 46 15.08 -2.22 -10.20
C GLY A 46 14.07 -1.13 -10.53
N ARG A 47 14.09 -0.02 -9.80
CA ARG A 47 13.15 1.10 -9.97
C ARG A 47 13.89 2.41 -9.96
N PHE A 48 13.52 3.27 -10.90
CA PHE A 48 13.90 4.67 -10.98
C PHE A 48 12.68 5.54 -10.67
N GLU A 49 12.86 6.58 -9.84
CA GLU A 49 11.85 7.59 -9.54
C GLU A 49 12.47 8.98 -9.63
N ARG A 50 11.76 9.92 -10.23
CA ARG A 50 12.08 11.35 -10.24
C ARG A 50 10.88 12.13 -9.76
N ILE A 51 11.11 13.03 -8.79
CA ILE A 51 10.13 13.99 -8.28
C ILE A 51 10.73 15.37 -8.52
N ASP A 52 10.00 16.26 -9.18
CA ASP A 52 10.31 17.67 -9.33
C ASP A 52 9.22 18.49 -8.69
N ASP A 53 9.56 19.59 -8.03
CA ASP A 53 8.65 20.48 -7.33
C ASP A 53 7.83 19.76 -6.21
N GLU A 54 8.51 19.09 -5.28
CA GLU A 54 7.89 18.33 -4.19
C GLU A 54 6.91 19.20 -3.38
N PHE A 55 5.76 18.61 -3.03
CA PHE A 55 4.67 19.30 -2.31
C PHE A 55 4.76 19.21 -0.79
N ARG A 56 5.62 18.36 -0.21
CA ARG A 56 5.73 18.17 1.25
C ARG A 56 6.68 19.17 1.86
N PRO A 57 6.29 19.85 2.97
CA PRO A 57 7.20 20.73 3.68
C PRO A 57 8.41 19.99 4.23
N GLY A 58 9.59 20.62 4.17
CA GLY A 58 10.84 20.09 4.70
C GLY A 58 11.46 18.94 3.89
N LYS A 59 10.96 18.69 2.67
CA LYS A 59 11.54 17.74 1.71
C LYS A 59 12.37 18.47 0.67
N LEU A 60 13.24 17.72 -0.04
CA LEU A 60 13.95 18.25 -1.20
C LEU A 60 12.95 18.65 -2.28
N PRO A 61 13.10 19.82 -2.91
CA PRO A 61 12.21 20.25 -3.99
C PRO A 61 12.27 19.29 -5.18
N ASP A 62 13.50 18.81 -5.49
CA ASP A 62 13.74 17.88 -6.60
C ASP A 62 14.55 16.69 -6.10
N GLU A 63 14.16 15.49 -6.51
CA GLU A 63 14.79 14.26 -6.06
C GLU A 63 14.82 13.19 -7.14
N THR A 64 15.96 12.47 -7.25
CA THR A 64 16.11 11.29 -8.09
C THR A 64 16.49 10.10 -7.20
N ILE A 65 15.69 9.04 -7.24
CA ILE A 65 15.87 7.87 -6.41
C ILE A 65 16.02 6.63 -7.28
N TRP A 66 17.04 5.84 -7.00
CA TRP A 66 17.16 4.47 -7.48
C TRP A 66 16.85 3.51 -6.34
N SER A 67 15.98 2.55 -6.56
CA SER A 67 15.71 1.53 -5.57
C SER A 67 15.75 0.12 -6.16
N THR A 68 16.17 -0.83 -5.33
CA THR A 68 16.16 -2.25 -5.66
C THR A 68 15.31 -3.00 -4.65
N ARG A 69 14.70 -4.10 -5.11
CA ARG A 69 14.02 -5.05 -4.25
C ARG A 69 14.27 -6.46 -4.74
N ALA A 70 14.77 -7.32 -3.87
CA ALA A 70 14.80 -8.76 -4.07
C ALA A 70 13.86 -9.44 -3.08
N LEU A 71 13.08 -10.39 -3.57
CA LEU A 71 12.20 -11.26 -2.79
C LEU A 71 12.51 -12.70 -3.18
N VAL A 72 12.69 -13.57 -2.19
CA VAL A 72 12.80 -15.00 -2.38
C VAL A 72 11.89 -15.70 -1.40
N LYS A 73 10.93 -16.46 -1.90
CA LYS A 73 9.99 -17.26 -1.13
C LYS A 73 10.28 -18.73 -1.34
N ALA A 74 10.38 -19.48 -0.25
CA ALA A 74 10.45 -20.93 -0.24
C ALA A 74 9.20 -21.48 0.46
N GLU A 75 8.67 -22.56 -0.07
CA GLU A 75 7.51 -23.24 0.46
C GLU A 75 7.78 -24.75 0.47
N TYR A 76 7.40 -25.40 1.57
CA TYR A 76 7.41 -26.86 1.70
C TYR A 76 6.04 -27.33 2.16
N ALA A 77 5.38 -28.13 1.34
CA ALA A 77 4.08 -28.71 1.61
C ALA A 77 4.22 -30.24 1.83
N THR A 78 3.51 -30.77 2.82
CA THR A 78 3.43 -32.22 3.08
C THR A 78 2.11 -32.54 3.78
N GLY A 79 1.24 -33.29 3.09
CA GLY A 79 -0.13 -33.52 3.51
C GLY A 79 -0.85 -32.21 3.83
N PRO A 80 -1.51 -32.10 5.00
CA PRO A 80 -2.26 -30.88 5.34
C PRO A 80 -1.36 -29.72 5.84
N VAL A 81 -0.04 -29.91 5.90
CA VAL A 81 0.87 -28.94 6.52
C VAL A 81 1.70 -28.24 5.45
N ARG A 82 1.82 -26.90 5.57
CA ARG A 82 2.63 -26.05 4.72
C ARG A 82 3.51 -25.15 5.56
N PHE A 83 4.79 -25.07 5.21
CA PHE A 83 5.76 -24.12 5.80
C PHE A 83 6.19 -23.14 4.75
N VAL A 84 6.18 -21.86 5.07
CA VAL A 84 6.55 -20.77 4.15
C VAL A 84 7.56 -19.84 4.79
N GLY A 85 8.64 -19.55 4.05
CA GLY A 85 9.61 -18.51 4.37
C GLY A 85 9.77 -17.54 3.20
N GLU A 86 9.80 -16.23 3.44
CA GLU A 86 10.10 -15.22 2.43
C GLU A 86 11.05 -14.17 2.97
N LEU A 87 12.16 -13.97 2.25
CA LEU A 87 13.17 -12.95 2.54
C LEU A 87 13.03 -11.77 1.58
N LEU A 88 13.20 -10.58 2.14
CA LEU A 88 13.26 -9.30 1.43
C LEU A 88 14.65 -8.70 1.55
N ASP A 89 15.18 -8.14 0.47
CA ASP A 89 16.23 -7.11 0.51
C ASP A 89 15.75 -5.91 -0.31
N ALA A 90 15.56 -4.76 0.35
CA ALA A 90 15.07 -3.53 -0.27
C ALA A 90 16.01 -2.37 0.08
N ARG A 91 16.56 -1.73 -0.97
CA ARG A 91 17.56 -0.66 -0.84
C ARG A 91 17.22 0.55 -1.69
N ALA A 92 17.76 1.71 -1.30
CA ALA A 92 17.67 2.95 -2.07
C ALA A 92 19.07 3.58 -2.25
N TYR A 93 19.26 4.27 -3.37
CA TYR A 93 20.54 4.90 -3.73
C TYR A 93 20.29 6.30 -4.28
N GLY A 94 21.28 7.19 -4.11
CA GLY A 94 21.14 8.59 -4.49
C GLY A 94 20.27 9.37 -3.51
N VAL A 95 20.26 8.99 -2.24
CA VAL A 95 19.39 9.54 -1.19
C VAL A 95 20.13 10.60 -0.39
N ASP A 96 19.72 11.86 -0.50
CA ASP A 96 20.27 12.98 0.24
C ASP A 96 19.45 13.32 1.51
N PRO A 97 20.00 14.10 2.47
CA PRO A 97 19.22 14.64 3.57
C PRO A 97 18.01 15.42 3.08
N GLY A 98 16.81 15.17 3.64
CA GLY A 98 15.55 15.76 3.19
C GLY A 98 14.80 14.94 2.14
N SER A 99 15.34 13.81 1.71
CA SER A 99 14.68 12.87 0.78
C SER A 99 13.31 12.42 1.26
N THR A 100 12.46 12.01 0.30
CA THR A 100 11.15 11.36 0.55
C THR A 100 11.30 9.89 0.93
N VAL A 101 12.48 9.29 0.75
CA VAL A 101 12.77 7.90 1.10
C VAL A 101 12.55 7.63 2.58
N ASN A 102 11.95 6.50 2.89
CA ASN A 102 11.54 6.12 4.25
C ASN A 102 11.50 4.59 4.40
N THR A 103 11.01 4.10 5.53
CA THR A 103 10.89 2.66 5.84
C THR A 103 10.00 1.86 4.89
N SER A 104 9.22 2.50 4.01
CA SER A 104 8.50 1.80 2.94
C SER A 104 9.35 1.59 1.68
N THR A 105 10.56 2.17 1.65
CA THR A 105 11.50 2.09 0.54
C THR A 105 12.72 1.23 0.88
N VAL A 106 13.23 1.32 2.12
CA VAL A 106 14.44 0.63 2.58
C VAL A 106 14.11 -0.31 3.74
N ASN A 107 14.51 -1.57 3.59
CA ASN A 107 14.50 -2.61 4.61
C ASN A 107 15.42 -3.74 4.16
N VAL A 108 16.56 -3.91 4.81
CA VAL A 108 17.66 -4.76 4.34
C VAL A 108 17.60 -6.13 5.02
N LEU A 109 17.55 -7.20 4.21
CA LEU A 109 17.59 -8.61 4.67
C LEU A 109 16.52 -8.95 5.73
N GLU A 110 15.27 -8.59 5.49
CA GLU A 110 14.17 -8.85 6.42
C GLU A 110 13.39 -10.11 6.06
N PRO A 111 13.14 -11.04 7.00
CA PRO A 111 12.20 -12.13 6.81
C PRO A 111 10.76 -11.60 6.91
N ILE A 112 10.12 -11.32 5.77
CA ILE A 112 8.76 -10.77 5.74
C ILE A 112 7.67 -11.83 5.85
N GLN A 113 8.00 -13.10 5.64
CA GLN A 113 7.12 -14.24 5.95
C GLN A 113 7.94 -15.39 6.57
N ALA A 114 7.40 -15.98 7.63
CA ALA A 114 7.89 -17.19 8.29
C ALA A 114 6.71 -17.79 9.07
N TYR A 115 5.96 -18.71 8.46
CA TYR A 115 4.76 -19.27 9.07
C TYR A 115 4.56 -20.74 8.74
N ALA A 116 3.74 -21.38 9.57
CA ALA A 116 3.14 -22.68 9.29
C ALA A 116 1.63 -22.50 9.01
N GLN A 117 1.13 -23.29 8.07
CA GLN A 117 -0.29 -23.39 7.74
C GLN A 117 -0.72 -24.84 7.86
N PHE A 118 -1.95 -25.05 8.32
CA PHE A 118 -2.57 -26.35 8.46
C PHE A 118 -3.96 -26.30 7.82
N ASP A 119 -4.13 -27.08 6.74
CA ASP A 119 -5.37 -27.17 5.97
C ASP A 119 -6.20 -28.36 6.43
N LEU A 120 -7.46 -28.11 6.77
CA LEU A 120 -8.43 -29.11 7.22
C LEU A 120 -9.55 -29.22 6.18
N ASP A 121 -9.71 -30.38 5.59
CA ASP A 121 -10.65 -30.60 4.47
C ASP A 121 -12.12 -30.44 4.87
N GLU A 122 -12.54 -30.81 6.07
CA GLU A 122 -13.90 -30.58 6.56
C GLU A 122 -13.93 -30.48 8.08
N VAL A 123 -14.21 -29.26 8.59
CA VAL A 123 -14.49 -29.05 10.02
C VAL A 123 -16.00 -29.02 10.28
N ALA A 124 -16.80 -28.71 9.24
CA ALA A 124 -18.26 -28.78 9.23
C ALA A 124 -18.73 -29.04 7.81
N ASP A 125 -19.93 -29.62 7.64
CA ASP A 125 -20.50 -29.96 6.33
C ASP A 125 -20.33 -28.85 5.30
N GLY A 126 -19.51 -29.10 4.27
CA GLY A 126 -19.25 -28.18 3.16
C GLY A 126 -18.34 -26.98 3.47
N TRP A 127 -17.61 -26.97 4.61
CA TRP A 127 -16.63 -25.95 4.94
C TRP A 127 -15.21 -26.49 5.04
N LYS A 128 -14.31 -25.91 4.26
CA LYS A 128 -12.86 -26.11 4.38
C LYS A 128 -12.29 -25.06 5.31
N THR A 129 -11.30 -25.44 6.11
CA THR A 129 -10.66 -24.56 7.09
C THR A 129 -9.16 -24.56 6.92
N SER A 130 -8.54 -23.39 6.95
CA SER A 130 -7.10 -23.22 6.99
C SER A 130 -6.71 -22.43 8.24
N LEU A 131 -5.73 -22.93 8.98
CA LEU A 131 -5.13 -22.30 10.15
C LEU A 131 -3.73 -21.85 9.82
N GLN A 132 -3.38 -20.61 10.06
CA GLN A 132 -2.06 -20.06 9.80
C GLN A 132 -1.51 -19.37 11.03
N ALA A 133 -0.23 -19.62 11.37
CA ALA A 133 0.44 -19.00 12.51
C ALA A 133 1.91 -18.68 12.20
N GLY A 134 2.39 -17.52 12.66
CA GLY A 134 3.72 -17.00 12.41
C GLY A 134 3.69 -15.61 11.81
N ARG A 135 4.72 -15.27 11.03
CA ARG A 135 4.80 -13.99 10.31
C ARG A 135 4.30 -14.19 8.88
N PHE A 136 3.32 -13.43 8.44
CA PHE A 136 2.71 -13.53 7.13
C PHE A 136 2.24 -12.18 6.60
N THR A 137 1.89 -12.14 5.32
CA THR A 137 1.27 -10.95 4.70
C THR A 137 -0.23 -11.18 4.53
N MET A 138 -1.04 -10.12 4.62
CA MET A 138 -2.49 -10.17 4.46
C MET A 138 -2.95 -9.17 3.41
N LYS A 139 -4.06 -9.49 2.77
CA LYS A 139 -4.86 -8.56 1.98
C LYS A 139 -6.33 -8.96 2.07
N TYR A 140 -7.16 -8.09 2.58
CA TYR A 140 -8.59 -8.31 2.62
C TYR A 140 -9.30 -7.38 1.65
N GLY A 141 -10.25 -7.95 0.91
CA GLY A 141 -11.07 -7.24 -0.05
C GLY A 141 -10.29 -6.38 -1.04
N SER A 142 -10.58 -5.10 -1.04
CA SER A 142 -9.89 -4.10 -1.86
C SER A 142 -8.42 -3.90 -1.48
N GLY A 143 -8.06 -4.19 -0.24
CA GLY A 143 -6.78 -3.85 0.36
C GLY A 143 -6.65 -2.38 0.76
N ARG A 144 -7.75 -1.62 0.83
CA ARG A 144 -7.73 -0.20 1.24
C ARG A 144 -7.43 0.00 2.71
N LEU A 145 -7.75 -0.99 3.56
CA LEU A 145 -7.51 -0.93 5.02
C LEU A 145 -6.48 -1.95 5.52
N VAL A 146 -6.42 -3.14 4.91
CA VAL A 146 -5.43 -4.17 5.25
C VAL A 146 -4.83 -4.73 3.97
N SER A 147 -3.52 -4.58 3.77
CA SER A 147 -2.85 -5.02 2.54
C SER A 147 -1.37 -5.31 2.74
N ARG A 148 -0.83 -6.24 1.94
CA ARG A 148 0.62 -6.46 1.75
C ARG A 148 1.35 -5.22 1.18
N ILE A 149 0.68 -4.31 0.48
CA ILE A 149 1.24 -3.12 -0.19
C ILE A 149 2.38 -3.47 -1.17
N GLY A 150 2.10 -4.34 -2.14
CA GLY A 150 3.10 -4.84 -3.10
C GLY A 150 3.73 -3.79 -4.03
N PHE A 151 3.10 -2.62 -4.20
CA PHE A 151 3.64 -1.52 -5.01
C PHE A 151 4.84 -0.84 -4.34
N SER A 152 4.82 -0.65 -3.01
CA SER A 152 5.95 -0.15 -2.23
C SER A 152 7.17 -1.06 -2.38
N ASN A 153 8.34 -0.54 -2.08
CA ASN A 153 9.57 -1.34 -2.11
C ASN A 153 9.56 -2.37 -0.98
N VAL A 154 9.06 -1.97 0.20
CA VAL A 154 8.90 -2.82 1.38
C VAL A 154 7.43 -3.19 1.56
N PRO A 155 7.04 -4.48 1.44
CA PRO A 155 5.71 -4.97 1.77
C PRO A 155 5.38 -4.80 3.26
N THR A 156 4.10 -4.90 3.61
CA THR A 156 3.64 -4.95 5.01
C THR A 156 3.47 -6.39 5.43
N SER A 157 4.01 -6.75 6.60
CA SER A 157 3.86 -8.07 7.22
C SER A 157 3.35 -7.97 8.65
N PHE A 158 2.85 -9.09 9.17
CA PHE A 158 2.15 -9.21 10.44
C PHE A 158 2.53 -10.52 11.10
N THR A 159 2.78 -10.54 12.40
CA THR A 159 3.02 -11.76 13.17
C THR A 159 1.78 -12.09 14.01
N GLY A 160 1.28 -13.30 13.93
CA GLY A 160 0.08 -13.71 14.68
C GLY A 160 -0.54 -14.99 14.16
N ALA A 161 -1.86 -15.05 14.21
CA ALA A 161 -2.65 -16.19 13.74
C ALA A 161 -3.84 -15.75 12.89
N ARG A 162 -4.22 -16.63 11.95
CA ARG A 162 -5.36 -16.45 11.06
C ARG A 162 -6.09 -17.78 10.86
N VAL A 163 -7.41 -17.69 10.77
CA VAL A 163 -8.30 -18.78 10.40
C VAL A 163 -9.08 -18.35 9.17
N ASP A 164 -9.00 -19.11 8.11
CA ASP A 164 -9.80 -18.93 6.90
C ASP A 164 -10.77 -20.11 6.74
N LEU A 165 -12.04 -19.78 6.52
CA LEU A 165 -13.10 -20.75 6.24
C LEU A 165 -13.67 -20.46 4.85
N SER A 166 -13.88 -21.49 4.05
CA SER A 166 -14.49 -21.36 2.73
C SER A 166 -15.56 -22.43 2.52
N SER A 167 -16.77 -22.02 2.12
CA SER A 167 -17.86 -22.91 1.81
C SER A 167 -17.87 -23.33 0.33
N GLU A 168 -18.48 -24.46 0.02
CA GLU A 168 -18.76 -24.86 -1.37
C GLU A 168 -19.67 -23.86 -2.09
N GLY A 169 -20.54 -23.15 -1.38
CA GLY A 169 -21.38 -22.06 -1.90
C GLY A 169 -20.60 -20.83 -2.32
N GLY A 170 -19.32 -20.73 -1.93
CA GLY A 170 -18.40 -19.64 -2.24
C GLY A 170 -18.39 -18.51 -1.21
N ASP A 171 -18.97 -18.75 -0.02
CA ASP A 171 -18.79 -17.88 1.13
C ASP A 171 -17.39 -18.04 1.71
N GLN A 172 -16.79 -16.97 2.16
CA GLN A 172 -15.48 -16.95 2.80
C GLN A 172 -15.54 -16.16 4.09
N ILE A 173 -14.94 -16.69 5.14
CA ILE A 173 -14.78 -16.02 6.43
C ILE A 173 -13.29 -16.07 6.79
N SER A 174 -12.73 -14.92 7.15
CA SER A 174 -11.37 -14.84 7.71
C SER A 174 -11.44 -14.18 9.08
N LEU A 175 -10.82 -14.82 10.06
CA LEU A 175 -10.63 -14.28 11.41
C LEU A 175 -9.13 -14.17 11.66
N PHE A 176 -8.65 -13.07 12.23
CA PHE A 176 -7.23 -12.90 12.51
C PHE A 176 -6.97 -12.07 13.76
N TRP A 177 -5.83 -12.35 14.38
CA TRP A 177 -5.21 -11.54 15.41
C TRP A 177 -3.71 -11.46 15.13
N THR A 178 -3.16 -10.26 15.05
CA THR A 178 -1.78 -10.04 14.60
C THR A 178 -1.14 -8.83 15.27
N MET A 179 0.19 -8.82 15.28
CA MET A 179 1.06 -7.69 15.59
C MET A 179 1.69 -7.19 14.28
N PRO A 180 1.31 -6.01 13.78
CA PRO A 180 1.93 -5.40 12.61
C PRO A 180 3.43 -5.15 12.82
N GLN A 181 4.24 -5.37 11.79
CA GLN A 181 5.68 -5.12 11.85
C GLN A 181 5.99 -3.62 11.85
N GLU A 182 6.76 -3.17 12.82
CA GLU A 182 7.43 -1.86 12.83
C GLU A 182 8.72 -1.95 12.02
N ARG A 183 8.73 -1.35 10.84
CA ARG A 183 9.88 -1.41 9.93
C ARG A 183 11.06 -0.63 10.47
N ARG A 184 12.27 -1.21 10.33
CA ARG A 184 13.54 -0.62 10.78
C ARG A 184 14.60 -0.66 9.66
N PRO A 185 15.64 0.24 9.74
CA PRO A 185 15.79 1.34 10.70
C PRO A 185 14.73 2.43 10.51
N GLY A 186 14.42 3.18 11.58
CA GLY A 186 13.42 4.25 11.54
C GLY A 186 13.98 5.65 11.34
N ASP A 187 15.29 5.83 11.57
CA ASP A 187 15.96 7.11 11.44
C ASP A 187 16.47 7.38 10.01
N ALA A 188 16.48 8.65 9.61
CA ALA A 188 16.79 9.04 8.25
C ALA A 188 18.24 8.78 7.83
N ALA A 189 19.20 8.75 8.74
CA ALA A 189 20.61 8.48 8.42
C ALA A 189 20.80 7.00 8.08
N SER A 190 20.36 6.11 8.96
CA SER A 190 20.40 4.66 8.73
C SER A 190 19.65 4.22 7.49
N ILE A 191 18.49 4.87 7.17
CA ILE A 191 17.76 4.61 5.94
C ILE A 191 18.61 4.98 4.71
N ARG A 192 19.25 6.16 4.69
CA ARG A 192 20.14 6.58 3.58
C ARG A 192 21.33 5.64 3.37
N ASP A 193 21.88 5.14 4.48
CA ASP A 193 23.05 4.26 4.46
C ASP A 193 22.68 2.80 4.14
N ASN A 194 21.38 2.49 4.00
CA ASN A 194 20.84 1.14 3.86
C ASN A 194 21.31 0.22 5.00
N ASP A 195 21.26 0.71 6.24
CA ASP A 195 21.68 -0.06 7.40
C ASP A 195 20.77 -1.26 7.63
N PHE A 196 21.39 -2.37 7.99
CA PHE A 196 20.66 -3.58 8.38
C PHE A 196 20.14 -3.45 9.82
N LYS A 197 18.82 -3.66 9.98
CA LYS A 197 18.19 -3.76 11.29
C LYS A 197 16.86 -4.49 11.15
N PHE A 198 16.72 -5.61 11.87
CA PHE A 198 15.47 -6.37 11.88
C PHE A 198 14.28 -5.52 12.32
N ASP A 199 13.16 -5.74 11.64
CA ASP A 199 11.85 -5.22 12.04
C ASP A 199 11.47 -5.70 13.44
N ARG A 200 10.59 -4.99 14.08
CA ARG A 200 10.08 -5.30 15.39
C ARG A 200 8.59 -5.56 15.35
N GLU A 201 8.15 -6.56 16.11
CA GLU A 201 6.75 -6.74 16.51
C GLU A 201 6.62 -6.70 18.03
N GLY A 202 5.42 -6.41 18.52
CA GLY A 202 5.11 -6.43 19.94
C GLY A 202 3.62 -6.26 20.20
N ALA A 203 3.19 -6.73 21.38
CA ALA A 203 1.79 -6.61 21.79
C ALA A 203 1.34 -5.17 22.05
N ASP A 204 2.25 -4.22 21.97
CA ASP A 204 1.98 -2.77 22.01
C ASP A 204 1.31 -2.24 20.76
N LEU A 205 1.30 -3.02 19.67
CA LEU A 205 0.55 -2.72 18.44
C LEU A 205 -0.13 -3.98 17.94
N GLN A 206 -1.45 -4.03 18.02
CA GLN A 206 -2.24 -5.19 17.63
C GLN A 206 -3.28 -4.80 16.58
N LEU A 207 -3.43 -5.64 15.57
CA LEU A 207 -4.49 -5.57 14.57
C LEU A 207 -5.24 -6.91 14.56
N PHE A 208 -6.53 -6.88 14.77
CA PHE A 208 -7.39 -8.07 14.73
C PHE A 208 -8.67 -7.78 13.95
N GLY A 209 -9.37 -8.81 13.55
CA GLY A 209 -10.62 -8.60 12.85
C GLY A 209 -11.23 -9.82 12.21
N ALA A 210 -12.36 -9.55 11.57
CA ALA A 210 -13.11 -10.49 10.77
C ALA A 210 -13.42 -9.90 9.39
N ASN A 211 -13.40 -10.76 8.37
CA ASN A 211 -13.84 -10.45 7.02
C ASN A 211 -14.77 -11.57 6.55
N TYR A 212 -15.95 -11.22 6.04
CA TYR A 212 -16.89 -12.13 5.40
C TYR A 212 -17.11 -11.68 3.97
N GLN A 213 -17.02 -12.62 3.04
CA GLN A 213 -17.31 -12.40 1.63
C GLN A 213 -18.33 -13.43 1.14
N SER A 214 -19.33 -12.96 0.40
CA SER A 214 -20.36 -13.79 -0.23
C SER A 214 -20.67 -13.34 -1.65
N LYS A 215 -21.16 -14.28 -2.47
CA LYS A 215 -21.65 -13.99 -3.80
C LYS A 215 -23.10 -13.55 -3.75
N LEU A 216 -23.43 -12.54 -4.55
CA LEU A 216 -24.78 -12.07 -4.78
C LEU A 216 -25.16 -12.39 -6.23
N ASP A 217 -25.56 -13.62 -6.51
CA ASP A 217 -25.78 -14.14 -7.87
C ASP A 217 -26.83 -13.32 -8.64
N ALA A 218 -27.89 -12.87 -7.98
CA ALA A 218 -28.94 -12.03 -8.59
C ALA A 218 -28.40 -10.71 -9.16
N LEU A 219 -27.32 -10.18 -8.59
CA LEU A 219 -26.65 -8.94 -9.03
C LEU A 219 -25.38 -9.22 -9.86
N GLY A 220 -24.93 -10.47 -9.92
CA GLY A 220 -23.62 -10.81 -10.47
C GLY A 220 -22.48 -10.08 -9.74
N ALA A 221 -22.61 -9.91 -8.45
CA ALA A 221 -21.73 -9.12 -7.57
C ALA A 221 -21.24 -9.96 -6.38
N SER A 222 -20.33 -9.42 -5.60
CA SER A 222 -19.95 -9.93 -4.27
C SER A 222 -20.17 -8.87 -3.21
N LEU A 223 -20.60 -9.31 -2.03
CA LEU A 223 -20.68 -8.51 -0.82
C LEU A 223 -19.52 -8.90 0.10
N GLU A 224 -18.85 -7.90 0.65
CA GLU A 224 -17.89 -8.06 1.73
C GLU A 224 -18.37 -7.27 2.95
N LEU A 225 -18.31 -7.90 4.13
CA LEU A 225 -18.57 -7.27 5.42
C LEU A 225 -17.32 -7.47 6.28
N TYR A 226 -16.87 -6.45 6.97
CA TYR A 226 -15.69 -6.56 7.80
C TYR A 226 -15.75 -5.71 9.06
N GLY A 227 -14.96 -6.09 10.05
CA GLY A 227 -14.68 -5.30 11.23
C GLY A 227 -13.24 -5.48 11.64
N TYR A 228 -12.47 -4.37 11.76
CA TYR A 228 -11.06 -4.37 12.15
C TYR A 228 -10.87 -3.59 13.42
N GLY A 229 -10.16 -4.18 14.39
CA GLY A 229 -9.74 -3.55 15.63
C GLY A 229 -8.25 -3.23 15.61
N LEU A 230 -7.87 -2.03 16.06
CA LEU A 230 -6.49 -1.60 16.27
C LEU A 230 -6.31 -1.21 17.73
N LEU A 231 -5.34 -1.81 18.40
CA LEU A 231 -4.90 -1.42 19.75
C LEU A 231 -3.44 -0.99 19.69
N GLU A 232 -3.16 0.20 20.18
CA GLU A 232 -1.81 0.77 20.23
C GLU A 232 -1.54 1.30 21.62
N ASP A 233 -0.45 0.85 22.24
CA ASP A 233 0.00 1.26 23.57
C ASP A 233 1.36 1.97 23.51
N ASP A 234 1.66 2.77 24.53
CA ASP A 234 2.97 3.38 24.70
C ASP A 234 4.03 2.33 25.05
N ARG A 235 5.26 2.62 24.62
CA ARG A 235 6.47 1.92 25.05
C ARG A 235 7.43 2.89 25.70
N PRO A 236 8.40 2.40 26.49
CA PRO A 236 9.43 3.25 27.09
C PRO A 236 10.24 4.07 26.05
N ASP A 237 10.41 3.52 24.84
CA ASP A 237 11.18 4.11 23.74
C ASP A 237 10.33 4.77 22.66
N ASN A 238 9.00 4.64 22.73
CA ASN A 238 8.08 5.18 21.71
C ASN A 238 6.73 5.58 22.29
N ALA A 239 6.55 6.87 22.53
CA ALA A 239 5.26 7.43 22.90
C ALA A 239 4.35 7.52 21.69
N THR A 240 3.14 7.00 21.82
CA THR A 240 2.12 6.92 20.78
C THR A 240 0.92 7.84 21.07
N ARG A 241 -0.09 7.79 20.22
CA ARG A 241 -1.37 8.42 20.51
C ARG A 241 -2.37 7.45 21.20
N ASN A 242 -1.93 6.26 21.60
CA ASN A 242 -2.73 5.24 22.29
C ASN A 242 -4.06 4.98 21.56
N ARG A 243 -3.98 4.64 20.27
CA ARG A 243 -5.18 4.43 19.43
C ARG A 243 -5.88 3.13 19.83
N GLN A 244 -7.17 3.22 20.14
CA GLN A 244 -8.05 2.07 20.36
C GLN A 244 -9.22 2.21 19.39
N LEU A 245 -9.08 1.63 18.20
CA LEU A 245 -9.98 1.85 17.08
C LEU A 245 -10.76 0.59 16.73
N PHE A 246 -12.02 0.74 16.36
CA PHE A 246 -12.82 -0.30 15.71
C PHE A 246 -13.39 0.26 14.40
N THR A 247 -13.20 -0.46 13.30
CA THR A 247 -13.53 -0.03 11.95
C THR A 247 -14.42 -1.05 11.26
N PRO A 248 -15.77 -1.02 11.47
CA PRO A 248 -16.72 -1.76 10.66
C PRO A 248 -16.81 -1.17 9.25
N GLY A 249 -17.03 -2.04 8.28
CA GLY A 249 -17.22 -1.60 6.90
C GLY A 249 -17.86 -2.66 6.01
N LEU A 250 -18.21 -2.22 4.83
CA LEU A 250 -18.83 -3.05 3.80
C LEU A 250 -18.31 -2.68 2.42
N ARG A 251 -18.30 -3.65 1.52
CA ARG A 251 -18.00 -3.44 0.10
C ARG A 251 -18.94 -4.24 -0.78
N LEU A 252 -19.42 -3.62 -1.86
CA LEU A 252 -20.19 -4.25 -2.92
C LEU A 252 -19.42 -4.14 -4.24
N LEU A 253 -19.05 -5.28 -4.81
CA LEU A 253 -18.20 -5.35 -5.99
C LEU A 253 -18.86 -6.15 -7.11
N ARG A 254 -19.00 -5.55 -8.28
CA ARG A 254 -19.25 -6.24 -9.54
C ARG A 254 -18.04 -6.09 -10.45
N LYS A 255 -17.36 -7.20 -10.75
CA LYS A 255 -16.13 -7.17 -11.56
C LYS A 255 -16.38 -6.73 -13.00
N PRO A 256 -15.41 -6.05 -13.66
CA PRO A 256 -15.50 -5.69 -15.06
C PRO A 256 -15.74 -6.92 -15.96
N LYS A 257 -16.68 -6.77 -16.90
CA LYS A 257 -17.00 -7.73 -17.95
C LYS A 257 -17.36 -6.98 -19.23
N ASP A 258 -16.88 -7.48 -20.37
CA ASP A 258 -17.08 -6.83 -21.68
C ASP A 258 -18.55 -6.52 -21.98
N GLY A 259 -18.80 -5.29 -22.42
CA GLY A 259 -20.12 -4.76 -22.74
C GLY A 259 -21.01 -4.43 -21.53
N MET A 260 -20.55 -4.71 -20.30
CA MET A 260 -21.34 -4.53 -19.08
C MET A 260 -20.82 -3.36 -18.24
N PHE A 261 -21.72 -2.81 -17.42
CA PHE A 261 -21.35 -1.95 -16.30
C PHE A 261 -20.79 -2.79 -15.17
N ASP A 262 -19.82 -2.25 -14.48
CA ASP A 262 -19.25 -2.76 -13.25
C ASP A 262 -19.22 -1.67 -12.18
N PHE A 263 -19.04 -2.05 -10.93
CA PHE A 263 -18.94 -1.12 -9.81
C PHE A 263 -18.11 -1.68 -8.65
N ASP A 264 -17.52 -0.79 -7.89
CA ASP A 264 -16.85 -1.04 -6.61
C ASP A 264 -17.30 0.06 -5.63
N PHE A 265 -18.10 -0.30 -4.64
CA PHE A 265 -18.55 0.60 -3.57
C PHE A 265 -18.05 0.08 -2.25
N GLU A 266 -17.32 0.90 -1.49
CA GLU A 266 -16.83 0.55 -0.16
C GLU A 266 -17.06 1.72 0.80
N ALA A 267 -17.52 1.41 2.01
CA ALA A 267 -17.66 2.39 3.07
C ALA A 267 -17.21 1.77 4.39
N ALA A 268 -16.55 2.57 5.22
CA ALA A 268 -16.17 2.22 6.56
C ALA A 268 -16.41 3.39 7.52
N TYR A 269 -16.75 3.05 8.74
CA TYR A 269 -16.85 3.99 9.86
C TYR A 269 -15.87 3.59 10.95
N GLN A 270 -15.27 4.55 11.64
CA GLN A 270 -14.24 4.29 12.63
C GLN A 270 -14.63 4.92 13.96
N LEU A 271 -14.64 4.10 14.98
CA LEU A 271 -15.02 4.40 16.35
C LEU A 271 -13.86 4.08 17.29
N GLY A 272 -13.91 4.59 18.51
CA GLY A 272 -12.96 4.24 19.58
C GLY A 272 -12.41 5.47 20.25
N THR A 273 -11.17 5.39 20.73
CA THR A 273 -10.50 6.49 21.42
C THR A 273 -9.08 6.71 20.91
N ILE A 274 -8.59 7.92 21.06
CA ILE A 274 -7.23 8.36 20.69
C ILE A 274 -6.80 9.50 21.60
N ARG A 275 -5.52 9.57 21.98
CA ARG A 275 -5.02 10.76 22.65
C ARG A 275 -4.82 11.92 21.66
N SER A 276 -5.10 13.14 22.12
CA SER A 276 -4.90 14.39 21.36
C SER A 276 -3.43 14.61 20.96
N GLY A 277 -2.49 14.02 21.71
CA GLY A 277 -1.05 14.08 21.48
C GLY A 277 -0.34 12.80 21.93
N LYS A 278 0.97 12.75 21.76
CA LYS A 278 1.81 11.59 22.14
C LYS A 278 2.25 11.60 23.61
N THR A 279 1.97 12.65 24.37
CA THR A 279 2.34 12.69 25.79
C THR A 279 1.36 11.81 26.60
N ALA A 280 1.87 11.13 27.61
CA ALA A 280 1.07 10.18 28.41
C ALA A 280 -0.14 10.84 29.10
N ASN A 281 -0.07 12.15 29.38
CA ASN A 281 -1.15 12.93 30.01
C ASN A 281 -1.98 13.73 28.98
N ALA A 282 -1.81 13.49 27.68
CA ALA A 282 -2.66 14.13 26.67
C ALA A 282 -4.11 13.66 26.83
N ALA A 283 -5.05 14.59 26.62
CA ALA A 283 -6.47 14.28 26.75
C ALA A 283 -6.88 13.19 25.75
N GLU A 284 -7.70 12.25 26.22
CA GLU A 284 -8.36 11.25 25.38
C GLU A 284 -9.54 11.91 24.65
N GLN A 285 -9.74 11.56 23.41
CA GLN A 285 -10.82 12.00 22.53
C GLN A 285 -11.53 10.78 21.95
N ASP A 286 -12.85 10.82 21.88
CA ASP A 286 -13.63 9.83 21.15
C ASP A 286 -13.35 9.97 19.64
N VAL A 287 -13.35 8.84 18.93
CA VAL A 287 -13.14 8.78 17.48
C VAL A 287 -14.47 8.60 16.77
N SER A 288 -14.71 9.46 15.76
CA SER A 288 -15.90 9.42 14.92
C SER A 288 -15.49 9.79 13.49
N ALA A 289 -14.96 8.82 12.74
CA ALA A 289 -14.39 9.05 11.43
C ALA A 289 -15.00 8.10 10.37
N TRP A 290 -14.92 8.48 9.10
CA TRP A 290 -15.51 7.70 8.01
C TRP A 290 -14.70 7.79 6.73
N MET A 291 -14.85 6.76 5.89
CA MET A 291 -14.37 6.76 4.51
C MET A 291 -15.40 6.15 3.57
N MET A 292 -15.33 6.56 2.30
CA MET A 292 -16.09 5.96 1.23
C MET A 292 -15.29 5.94 -0.08
N HIS A 293 -15.52 4.90 -0.85
CA HIS A 293 -15.05 4.73 -2.22
C HIS A 293 -16.22 4.36 -3.12
N ALA A 294 -16.27 4.94 -4.29
CA ALA A 294 -17.20 4.57 -5.34
C ALA A 294 -16.48 4.59 -6.70
N GLU A 295 -16.59 3.50 -7.42
CA GLU A 295 -16.16 3.42 -8.82
C GLU A 295 -17.30 2.79 -9.62
N ILE A 296 -17.70 3.42 -10.72
CA ILE A 296 -18.66 2.88 -11.70
C ILE A 296 -17.96 2.88 -13.04
N GLY A 297 -17.82 1.71 -13.64
CA GLY A 297 -17.13 1.52 -14.91
C GLY A 297 -17.98 0.81 -15.96
N ARG A 298 -17.49 0.89 -17.19
CA ARG A 298 -18.01 0.12 -18.30
C ARG A 298 -16.86 -0.34 -19.20
N SER A 299 -16.80 -1.64 -19.42
CA SER A 299 -15.90 -2.24 -20.42
C SER A 299 -16.58 -2.16 -21.77
N LEU A 300 -15.89 -1.56 -22.75
CA LEU A 300 -16.47 -1.30 -24.09
C LEU A 300 -16.26 -2.49 -25.04
N GLY A 301 -15.44 -3.48 -24.62
CA GLY A 301 -15.04 -4.59 -25.49
C GLY A 301 -14.11 -4.14 -26.64
N GLY A 302 -13.96 -5.02 -27.62
CA GLY A 302 -13.10 -4.77 -28.78
C GLY A 302 -11.61 -5.02 -28.51
N PRO A 303 -10.74 -4.85 -29.53
CA PRO A 303 -9.33 -5.27 -29.46
C PRO A 303 -8.47 -4.46 -28.48
N ALA A 304 -8.90 -3.26 -28.12
CA ALA A 304 -8.20 -2.42 -27.16
C ALA A 304 -8.51 -2.78 -25.68
N GLY A 305 -9.53 -3.59 -25.41
CA GLY A 305 -9.97 -3.94 -24.05
C GLY A 305 -10.23 -2.68 -23.21
N LEU A 306 -10.95 -1.71 -23.78
CA LEU A 306 -11.11 -0.38 -23.19
C LEU A 306 -12.15 -0.40 -22.09
N ARG A 307 -11.83 0.22 -20.93
CA ARG A 307 -12.76 0.46 -19.83
C ARG A 307 -12.70 1.93 -19.42
N ILE A 308 -13.87 2.55 -19.25
CA ILE A 308 -14.00 3.93 -18.74
C ILE A 308 -14.70 3.84 -17.39
N ALA A 309 -14.22 4.59 -16.41
CA ALA A 309 -14.79 4.61 -15.08
C ALA A 309 -14.86 6.03 -14.50
N ALA A 310 -15.95 6.31 -13.80
CA ALA A 310 -16.07 7.43 -12.88
C ALA A 310 -15.66 6.99 -11.48
N LEU A 311 -14.93 7.84 -10.77
CA LEU A 311 -14.32 7.59 -9.48
C LEU A 311 -14.80 8.63 -8.47
N PHE A 312 -15.02 8.23 -7.24
CA PHE A 312 -15.26 9.13 -6.12
C PHE A 312 -14.68 8.53 -4.84
N ASP A 313 -13.80 9.26 -4.19
CA ASP A 313 -13.18 8.88 -2.93
C ASP A 313 -13.35 10.01 -1.92
N ALA A 314 -13.76 9.68 -0.70
CA ALA A 314 -13.84 10.66 0.37
C ALA A 314 -13.48 10.02 1.72
N ALA A 315 -12.85 10.80 2.58
CA ALA A 315 -12.57 10.41 3.95
C ALA A 315 -12.53 11.65 4.84
N SER A 316 -13.04 11.52 6.06
CA SER A 316 -13.12 12.60 7.02
C SER A 316 -11.73 13.09 7.44
N GLY A 317 -11.63 14.39 7.70
CA GLY A 317 -10.50 15.08 8.30
C GLY A 317 -10.82 15.50 9.73
N GLU A 318 -9.81 15.96 10.45
CA GLU A 318 -9.98 16.53 11.78
C GLU A 318 -10.75 17.86 11.71
N SER A 319 -11.76 18.00 12.53
CA SER A 319 -12.53 19.23 12.67
C SER A 319 -12.40 19.80 14.08
N ALA A 320 -12.47 21.11 14.21
CA ALA A 320 -12.47 21.74 15.52
C ALA A 320 -13.71 21.31 16.33
N GLY A 321 -13.49 20.75 17.53
CA GLY A 321 -14.57 20.32 18.44
C GLY A 321 -14.29 18.94 19.03
N GLY A 322 -14.70 18.57 20.13
CA GLY A 322 -14.60 17.40 21.00
C GLY A 322 -14.01 16.11 20.44
N ASP A 323 -14.64 15.48 19.45
CA ASP A 323 -14.26 14.17 18.92
C ASP A 323 -13.15 14.28 17.88
N TYR A 324 -12.30 13.24 17.80
CA TYR A 324 -11.31 13.09 16.73
C TYR A 324 -11.99 12.52 15.48
N THR A 325 -12.01 13.30 14.40
CA THR A 325 -12.79 12.96 13.18
C THR A 325 -11.95 12.59 11.97
N ARG A 326 -10.62 12.59 12.06
CA ARG A 326 -9.74 12.21 10.94
C ARG A 326 -9.68 10.69 10.78
N PHE A 327 -10.04 10.17 9.60
CA PHE A 327 -10.00 8.74 9.31
C PHE A 327 -8.56 8.21 9.25
N ASP A 328 -8.33 7.07 9.92
CA ASP A 328 -7.07 6.32 9.88
C ASP A 328 -7.20 5.15 8.88
N PRO A 329 -6.44 5.14 7.77
CA PRO A 329 -6.51 4.07 6.78
C PRO A 329 -5.82 2.78 7.20
N LEU A 330 -5.47 2.61 8.48
CA LEU A 330 -4.83 1.44 9.07
C LEU A 330 -3.56 1.01 8.28
N PHE A 331 -3.52 -0.21 7.77
CA PHE A 331 -2.42 -0.79 6.99
C PHE A 331 -2.76 -0.95 5.50
N GLY A 332 -3.58 -0.07 4.97
CA GLY A 332 -4.09 -0.12 3.62
C GLY A 332 -3.10 0.31 2.53
N ALA A 333 -3.32 -0.20 1.31
CA ALA A 333 -2.59 0.18 0.11
C ALA A 333 -3.28 1.35 -0.60
N ARG A 334 -2.59 2.49 -0.74
CA ARG A 334 -3.09 3.65 -1.48
C ARG A 334 -3.02 3.48 -3.00
N SER A 335 -2.04 2.71 -3.48
CA SER A 335 -1.75 2.55 -4.91
C SER A 335 -2.89 1.92 -5.72
N SER A 336 -3.76 1.13 -5.11
CA SER A 336 -4.92 0.54 -5.78
C SER A 336 -5.99 1.57 -6.16
N THR A 337 -6.03 2.70 -5.47
CA THR A 337 -7.04 3.76 -5.64
C THR A 337 -6.44 5.04 -6.23
N PHE A 338 -5.31 5.50 -5.68
CA PHE A 338 -4.75 6.84 -5.92
C PHE A 338 -3.50 6.86 -6.82
N GLY A 339 -3.28 5.79 -7.60
CA GLY A 339 -2.21 5.73 -8.59
C GLY A 339 -0.81 5.52 -8.01
N PRO A 340 0.27 6.00 -8.64
CA PRO A 340 1.62 5.74 -8.21
C PRO A 340 1.88 6.38 -6.85
N THR A 341 2.09 5.56 -5.82
CA THR A 341 2.19 6.02 -4.44
C THR A 341 3.55 5.76 -3.79
N ALA A 342 4.54 5.23 -4.49
CA ALA A 342 5.85 4.92 -3.92
C ALA A 342 6.40 6.10 -3.07
N ASN A 343 7.42 6.80 -3.50
CA ASN A 343 7.90 7.98 -2.76
C ASN A 343 7.04 9.24 -3.02
N TYR A 344 6.25 9.27 -4.10
CA TYR A 344 5.34 10.37 -4.45
C TYR A 344 4.06 10.33 -3.60
N GLY A 345 2.95 9.87 -4.04
CA GLY A 345 1.67 9.60 -3.39
C GLY A 345 1.09 10.67 -2.45
N PRO A 346 0.59 11.81 -2.95
CA PRO A 346 -0.04 12.84 -2.11
C PRO A 346 -1.40 12.42 -1.53
N LEU A 347 -2.17 11.60 -2.25
CA LEU A 347 -3.54 11.26 -1.91
C LEU A 347 -3.63 10.04 -0.97
N SER A 348 -4.63 10.02 -0.08
CA SER A 348 -4.89 8.95 0.89
C SER A 348 -6.33 9.06 1.39
N PHE A 349 -6.89 7.96 1.91
CA PHE A 349 -8.15 8.00 2.66
C PHE A 349 -7.96 8.68 4.02
N SER A 350 -7.78 9.98 4.00
CA SER A 350 -7.63 10.84 5.18
C SER A 350 -7.78 12.29 4.75
N ASN A 351 -8.76 12.99 5.26
CA ASN A 351 -9.06 14.39 4.93
C ASN A 351 -9.08 14.66 3.41
N ILE A 352 -9.93 13.97 2.67
CA ILE A 352 -9.99 14.07 1.21
C ILE A 352 -11.43 13.99 0.70
N ILE A 353 -11.70 14.71 -0.40
CA ILE A 353 -12.83 14.52 -1.31
C ILE A 353 -12.23 14.55 -2.72
N SER A 354 -12.38 13.47 -3.48
CA SER A 354 -11.69 13.30 -4.77
C SER A 354 -12.56 12.60 -5.82
N PRO A 355 -13.35 13.34 -6.60
CA PRO A 355 -13.95 12.83 -7.83
C PRO A 355 -12.88 12.69 -8.93
N GLY A 356 -13.10 11.76 -9.86
CA GLY A 356 -12.18 11.54 -10.95
C GLY A 356 -12.76 10.69 -12.09
N LEU A 357 -11.96 10.56 -13.13
CA LEU A 357 -12.22 9.71 -14.28
C LEU A 357 -11.00 8.85 -14.57
N ARG A 358 -11.22 7.62 -15.01
CA ARG A 358 -10.16 6.70 -15.43
C ARG A 358 -10.52 6.05 -16.76
N ILE A 359 -9.54 5.96 -17.65
CA ILE A 359 -9.59 5.15 -18.84
C ILE A 359 -8.49 4.11 -18.71
N ALA A 360 -8.84 2.83 -18.84
CA ALA A 360 -7.90 1.73 -18.83
C ALA A 360 -7.99 0.96 -20.14
N ALA A 361 -6.86 0.44 -20.61
CA ALA A 361 -6.78 -0.34 -21.84
C ALA A 361 -5.92 -1.59 -21.62
N LYS A 362 -6.32 -2.71 -22.21
CA LYS A 362 -5.56 -3.96 -22.23
C LYS A 362 -5.59 -4.57 -23.63
N PRO A 363 -4.88 -3.97 -24.60
CA PRO A 363 -4.95 -4.39 -26.00
C PRO A 363 -4.33 -5.77 -26.24
N SER A 364 -3.58 -6.30 -25.30
CA SER A 364 -3.03 -7.67 -25.38
C SER A 364 -2.77 -8.27 -23.99
N LYS A 365 -2.41 -9.56 -23.96
CA LYS A 365 -1.95 -10.21 -22.71
C LYS A 365 -0.61 -9.65 -22.21
N ARG A 366 0.14 -8.93 -23.06
CA ARG A 366 1.44 -8.35 -22.73
C ARG A 366 1.40 -6.88 -22.37
N LEU A 367 0.38 -6.12 -22.79
CA LEU A 367 0.32 -4.68 -22.65
C LEU A 367 -0.94 -4.26 -21.93
N ASP A 368 -0.79 -3.50 -20.87
CA ASP A 368 -1.84 -2.81 -20.13
C ASP A 368 -1.44 -1.38 -19.82
N GLY A 369 -2.41 -0.50 -19.64
CA GLY A 369 -2.15 0.87 -19.25
C GLY A 369 -3.41 1.59 -18.82
N SER A 370 -3.24 2.74 -18.19
CA SER A 370 -4.36 3.60 -17.78
C SER A 370 -3.96 5.07 -17.78
N LEU A 371 -4.98 5.90 -17.96
CA LEU A 371 -4.93 7.35 -17.74
C LEU A 371 -6.01 7.69 -16.73
N SER A 372 -5.72 8.55 -15.78
CA SER A 372 -6.73 9.08 -14.85
C SER A 372 -6.52 10.56 -14.56
N VAL A 373 -7.62 11.21 -14.21
CA VAL A 373 -7.63 12.58 -13.68
C VAL A 373 -8.48 12.59 -12.42
N ARG A 374 -7.96 13.23 -11.39
CA ARG A 374 -8.62 13.41 -10.11
C ARG A 374 -8.52 14.85 -9.65
N LEU A 375 -9.64 15.41 -9.23
CA LEU A 375 -9.62 16.65 -8.47
C LEU A 375 -9.54 16.29 -6.99
N ALA A 376 -8.93 17.15 -6.19
CA ALA A 376 -8.72 16.87 -4.78
C ALA A 376 -9.05 18.10 -3.92
N TRP A 377 -9.88 17.88 -2.91
CA TRP A 377 -10.24 18.85 -1.88
C TRP A 377 -10.00 18.25 -0.51
N LEU A 378 -9.75 19.11 0.48
CA LEU A 378 -9.84 18.75 1.87
C LEU A 378 -11.31 18.56 2.29
N GLN A 379 -11.58 17.57 3.13
CA GLN A 379 -12.88 17.43 3.80
C GLN A 379 -13.00 18.44 4.95
N SER A 380 -11.90 18.66 5.72
CA SER A 380 -11.76 19.70 6.74
C SER A 380 -10.60 20.64 6.35
N GLU A 381 -10.86 21.95 6.26
CA GLU A 381 -9.90 22.94 5.77
C GLU A 381 -8.77 23.27 6.74
N THR A 382 -8.97 23.00 8.03
CA THR A 382 -7.99 23.27 9.10
C THR A 382 -7.07 22.10 9.42
N ASP A 383 -7.36 20.91 8.86
CA ASP A 383 -6.54 19.72 9.03
C ASP A 383 -5.52 19.54 7.90
N SER A 384 -4.52 18.70 8.11
CA SER A 384 -3.53 18.39 7.07
C SER A 384 -4.16 17.65 5.90
N PHE A 385 -3.78 18.02 4.67
CA PHE A 385 -4.29 17.35 3.48
C PHE A 385 -3.69 15.94 3.32
N ALA A 386 -4.55 14.95 3.31
CA ALA A 386 -4.22 13.56 3.01
C ALA A 386 -2.86 13.10 3.59
N LYS A 387 -1.83 12.88 2.75
CA LYS A 387 -0.49 12.40 3.13
C LYS A 387 0.61 13.45 2.86
N THR A 388 0.25 14.72 2.74
CA THR A 388 1.19 15.79 2.36
C THR A 388 1.88 16.46 3.55
N SER A 389 1.29 16.40 4.74
CA SER A 389 1.68 17.18 5.92
C SER A 389 1.56 18.70 5.73
N VAL A 390 0.92 19.14 4.64
CA VAL A 390 0.57 20.56 4.46
C VAL A 390 -0.67 20.86 5.27
N THR A 391 -0.63 21.93 6.06
CA THR A 391 -1.72 22.33 6.96
C THR A 391 -1.94 23.84 6.93
N ASP A 392 -3.20 24.27 7.07
CA ASP A 392 -3.58 25.67 7.30
C ASP A 392 -4.53 25.75 8.49
N PRO A 393 -4.02 25.91 9.72
CA PRO A 393 -4.86 25.94 10.93
C PRO A 393 -5.93 27.03 10.95
N LEU A 394 -5.79 28.05 10.11
CA LEU A 394 -6.76 29.15 10.00
C LEU A 394 -7.80 28.92 8.89
N GLY A 395 -7.60 27.93 8.01
CA GLY A 395 -8.49 27.65 6.88
C GLY A 395 -8.50 28.72 5.79
N SER A 396 -7.54 29.66 5.82
CA SER A 396 -7.50 30.82 4.90
C SER A 396 -7.15 30.43 3.46
N ALA A 397 -6.42 29.34 3.27
CA ALA A 397 -6.06 28.80 1.96
C ALA A 397 -7.23 28.08 1.26
N GLY A 398 -8.35 27.84 1.97
CA GLY A 398 -9.51 27.12 1.45
C GLY A 398 -9.25 25.62 1.27
N ARG A 399 -10.15 24.93 0.52
CA ARG A 399 -10.15 23.45 0.47
C ARG A 399 -9.55 22.84 -0.80
N PHE A 400 -9.42 23.57 -1.89
CA PHE A 400 -8.96 23.00 -3.16
C PHE A 400 -7.46 22.74 -3.13
N ALA A 401 -7.08 21.45 -3.06
CA ALA A 401 -5.69 21.00 -3.02
C ALA A 401 -5.06 20.89 -4.42
N GLY A 402 -5.85 20.59 -5.45
CA GLY A 402 -5.34 20.55 -6.81
C GLY A 402 -5.97 19.49 -7.69
N THR A 403 -5.36 19.30 -8.87
CA THR A 403 -5.76 18.29 -9.84
C THR A 403 -4.57 17.37 -10.12
N GLN A 404 -4.76 16.07 -9.94
CA GLN A 404 -3.76 15.06 -10.26
C GLN A 404 -4.11 14.36 -11.57
N TYR A 405 -3.16 14.36 -12.51
CA TYR A 405 -3.20 13.59 -13.74
C TYR A 405 -2.22 12.43 -13.60
N GLU A 406 -2.63 11.24 -14.02
CA GLU A 406 -1.82 10.03 -13.90
C GLU A 406 -1.81 9.26 -15.21
N ALA A 407 -0.67 8.63 -15.49
CA ALA A 407 -0.51 7.67 -16.58
C ALA A 407 0.25 6.46 -16.06
N SER A 408 -0.16 5.27 -16.48
CA SER A 408 0.58 4.03 -16.21
C SER A 408 0.61 3.13 -17.42
N LEU A 409 1.70 2.39 -17.56
CA LEU A 409 1.89 1.39 -18.61
C LEU A 409 2.67 0.20 -18.06
N GLY A 410 2.21 -1.00 -18.36
CA GLY A 410 2.89 -2.24 -18.05
C GLY A 410 3.09 -3.08 -19.31
N TYR A 411 4.30 -3.57 -19.53
CA TYR A 411 4.63 -4.41 -20.67
C TYR A 411 5.42 -5.65 -20.27
N TRP A 412 4.91 -6.83 -20.61
CA TRP A 412 5.62 -8.08 -20.45
C TRP A 412 6.61 -8.30 -21.59
N ILE A 413 7.90 -8.02 -21.34
CA ILE A 413 8.99 -8.32 -22.26
C ILE A 413 9.05 -9.83 -22.50
N VAL A 414 9.08 -10.59 -21.38
CA VAL A 414 8.93 -12.05 -21.35
C VAL A 414 7.73 -12.39 -20.46
N PRO A 415 6.67 -12.98 -20.99
CA PRO A 415 5.48 -13.31 -20.22
C PRO A 415 5.80 -14.07 -18.94
N LYS A 416 5.22 -13.65 -17.82
CA LYS A 416 5.39 -14.18 -16.46
C LYS A 416 6.79 -13.97 -15.84
N SER A 417 7.84 -13.66 -16.64
CA SER A 417 9.21 -13.54 -16.13
C SER A 417 9.74 -12.12 -16.11
N ILE A 418 9.60 -11.32 -17.20
CA ILE A 418 10.18 -9.97 -17.26
C ILE A 418 9.09 -8.96 -17.59
N ARG A 419 8.82 -8.07 -16.65
CA ARG A 419 7.85 -6.98 -16.80
C ARG A 419 8.56 -5.62 -16.71
N PHE A 420 8.29 -4.76 -17.67
CA PHE A 420 8.60 -3.33 -17.62
C PHE A 420 7.35 -2.56 -17.13
N GLY A 421 7.56 -1.62 -16.22
CA GLY A 421 6.55 -0.69 -15.72
C GLY A 421 6.96 0.76 -15.96
N LEU A 422 6.01 1.60 -16.34
CA LEU A 422 6.16 3.06 -16.43
C LEU A 422 4.97 3.71 -15.72
N GLY A 423 5.26 4.71 -14.91
CA GLY A 423 4.25 5.54 -14.24
C GLY A 423 4.62 7.00 -14.34
N ALA A 424 3.64 7.87 -14.46
CA ALA A 424 3.82 9.31 -14.38
C ALA A 424 2.65 9.93 -13.64
N ALA A 425 2.90 11.01 -12.90
CA ALA A 425 1.88 11.86 -12.31
C ALA A 425 2.27 13.33 -12.45
N TYR A 426 1.25 14.16 -12.62
CA TYR A 426 1.36 15.62 -12.60
C TYR A 426 0.30 16.16 -11.63
N LEU A 427 0.74 16.79 -10.57
CA LEU A 427 -0.13 17.45 -9.59
C LEU A 427 -0.10 18.95 -9.85
N SER A 428 -1.13 19.46 -10.53
CA SER A 428 -1.37 20.90 -10.59
C SER A 428 -1.89 21.33 -9.23
N LYS A 429 -1.05 22.09 -8.50
CA LYS A 429 -1.38 22.53 -7.15
C LYS A 429 -2.56 23.49 -7.18
N GLY A 430 -3.48 23.30 -6.25
CA GLY A 430 -4.54 24.23 -5.98
C GLY A 430 -4.16 25.21 -4.88
N ARG A 431 -5.05 26.15 -4.63
CA ARG A 431 -4.82 27.23 -3.68
C ARG A 431 -4.36 26.74 -2.30
N PHE A 432 -4.86 25.59 -1.82
CA PHE A 432 -4.44 25.04 -0.54
C PHE A 432 -2.94 24.66 -0.54
N LEU A 433 -2.47 23.89 -1.53
CA LEU A 433 -1.06 23.45 -1.62
C LEU A 433 -0.09 24.59 -2.01
N GLU A 434 -0.61 25.73 -2.47
CA GLU A 434 0.19 26.94 -2.78
C GLU A 434 0.24 27.92 -1.61
N GLN A 435 -0.85 28.07 -0.85
CA GLN A 435 -1.03 29.20 0.09
C GLN A 435 -1.19 28.78 1.55
N ALA A 436 -1.23 27.48 1.87
CA ALA A 436 -1.26 27.03 3.26
C ALA A 436 0.00 27.48 4.01
N ALA A 437 -0.13 27.69 5.32
CA ALA A 437 0.90 28.31 6.15
C ALA A 437 2.28 27.62 6.08
N ASN A 438 2.32 26.31 5.83
CA ASN A 438 3.56 25.53 5.69
C ASN A 438 3.75 24.93 4.29
N ALA A 439 3.01 25.40 3.28
CA ALA A 439 3.20 24.94 1.91
C ALA A 439 4.61 25.32 1.41
N PRO A 440 5.34 24.38 0.75
CA PRO A 440 6.63 24.72 0.16
C PRO A 440 6.45 25.65 -1.04
N ASP A 441 7.37 26.59 -1.22
CA ASP A 441 7.42 27.48 -2.37
C ASP A 441 8.02 26.75 -3.59
N THR A 442 7.24 25.84 -4.17
CA THR A 442 7.61 25.02 -5.32
C THR A 442 6.47 25.02 -6.35
N GLY A 443 6.80 24.80 -7.62
CA GLY A 443 5.83 24.73 -8.71
C GLY A 443 4.90 23.51 -8.63
N ASP A 444 4.19 23.25 -9.71
CA ASP A 444 3.38 22.04 -9.89
C ASP A 444 4.25 20.78 -9.86
N THR A 445 3.87 19.78 -9.07
CA THR A 445 4.71 18.60 -8.88
C THR A 445 4.65 17.67 -10.08
N ARG A 446 5.82 17.22 -10.57
CA ARG A 446 5.96 16.21 -11.60
C ARG A 446 6.61 14.96 -11.02
N TYR A 447 6.08 13.83 -11.39
CA TYR A 447 6.60 12.55 -10.97
C TYR A 447 6.69 11.57 -12.14
N ILE A 448 7.82 10.89 -12.24
CA ILE A 448 8.03 9.81 -13.19
C ILE A 448 8.63 8.61 -12.44
N LEU A 449 8.12 7.43 -12.78
CA LEU A 449 8.58 6.16 -12.26
C LEU A 449 8.80 5.20 -13.44
N SER A 450 9.92 4.48 -13.45
CA SER A 450 10.07 3.30 -14.30
C SER A 450 10.64 2.14 -13.50
N ASP A 451 10.18 0.93 -13.76
CA ASP A 451 10.75 -0.26 -13.14
C ASP A 451 10.85 -1.44 -14.11
N VAL A 452 11.79 -2.32 -13.81
CA VAL A 452 11.90 -3.63 -14.44
C VAL A 452 11.87 -4.66 -13.32
N THR A 453 10.96 -5.61 -13.44
CA THR A 453 10.84 -6.74 -12.52
C THR A 453 11.14 -8.04 -13.27
N PHE A 454 12.09 -8.79 -12.77
CA PHE A 454 12.37 -10.18 -13.15
C PHE A 454 11.73 -11.11 -12.09
N SER A 455 11.03 -12.16 -12.53
CA SER A 455 10.41 -13.18 -11.68
C SER A 455 10.77 -14.58 -12.16
N PHE A 456 10.96 -15.49 -11.24
CA PHE A 456 11.31 -16.91 -11.49
C PHE A 456 10.59 -17.84 -10.52
#